data_e691e1c13b43ef70bcd4c86309c87ca1
#
_entry.id   e691e1c13b43ef70bcd4c86309c87ca1
#
_cell.length_a   1.000
_cell.length_b   1.000
_cell.length_c   1.000
_cell.angle_alpha   90.00
_cell.angle_beta   90.00
_cell.angle_gamma   90.00
#
_symmetry.space_group_name_H-M   'P 1'
#
loop_
_entity.id
_entity.type
_entity.pdbx_description
1 polymer ?
#
loop_
_entity_poly.entity_id
_entity_poly.type
_entity_poly.pdbx_seq_one_letter_code
_entity_poly.pdbx_strand_id
1 'polypeptide(L)'
;DHDDIHYLDRWWRNGEQVQEGEENVLDTTGFGRKDIVAVEVVARDQDATAAPARSVPIVLGNSPPQILSSPAALTNREQYEYVVQAKDVDGDSISYGLETGPPGMTIDKATGHVTWKVTPGVGGTHRIKIMVEDGQGGTAWQDFELSIPSTAQSLTVPPTQG
;
A
#
# COMPACT_ATOMS: atom_id res chain seq x y z
N ASP A 1 22.49 -43.49 10.67
CA ASP A 1 22.39 -42.84 9.35
C ASP A 1 22.28 -41.39 9.57
N HIS A 2 23.21 -40.58 9.03
CA HIS A 2 23.23 -39.12 9.17
C HIS A 2 23.22 -38.49 7.76
N ASP A 3 22.25 -38.94 6.94
CA ASP A 3 22.13 -38.46 5.58
C ASP A 3 21.43 -37.09 5.60
N ASP A 4 21.94 -36.17 4.77
CA ASP A 4 21.33 -34.86 4.60
C ASP A 4 19.99 -35.00 3.87
N ILE A 5 18.92 -34.57 4.50
CA ILE A 5 17.57 -34.61 3.93
C ILE A 5 17.34 -33.29 3.16
N HIS A 6 16.99 -33.44 1.89
CA HIS A 6 16.58 -32.33 1.03
C HIS A 6 15.05 -32.34 0.87
N TYR A 7 14.46 -31.16 0.85
CA TYR A 7 13.04 -31.01 0.63
C TYR A 7 12.80 -30.34 -0.72
N LEU A 8 11.88 -30.88 -1.51
CA LEU A 8 11.38 -30.30 -2.74
C LEU A 8 9.94 -29.88 -2.51
N ASP A 9 9.67 -28.58 -2.60
CA ASP A 9 8.37 -27.98 -2.45
C ASP A 9 7.75 -27.73 -3.82
N ARG A 10 6.49 -28.19 -4.00
CA ARG A 10 5.66 -27.92 -5.17
C ARG A 10 4.45 -27.15 -4.74
N TRP A 11 4.29 -25.95 -5.31
CA TRP A 11 3.19 -25.07 -5.00
C TRP A 11 2.13 -25.10 -6.09
N TRP A 12 0.88 -25.14 -5.65
CA TRP A 12 -0.28 -25.25 -6.50
C TRP A 12 -1.18 -24.05 -6.31
N ARG A 13 -1.69 -23.48 -7.41
CA ARG A 13 -2.72 -22.45 -7.43
C ARG A 13 -3.88 -22.92 -8.28
N ASN A 14 -5.10 -22.95 -7.72
CA ASN A 14 -6.31 -23.37 -8.43
C ASN A 14 -6.21 -24.75 -9.13
N GLY A 15 -5.38 -25.64 -8.57
CA GLY A 15 -5.15 -26.97 -9.12
C GLY A 15 -4.00 -27.07 -10.15
N GLU A 16 -3.36 -25.96 -10.50
CA GLU A 16 -2.19 -25.92 -11.38
C GLU A 16 -0.90 -25.72 -10.57
N GLN A 17 0.18 -26.42 -10.94
CA GLN A 17 1.50 -26.21 -10.32
C GLN A 17 2.09 -24.90 -10.81
N VAL A 18 2.44 -24.01 -9.88
CA VAL A 18 2.93 -22.65 -10.19
C VAL A 18 4.39 -22.44 -9.83
N GLN A 19 4.91 -23.22 -8.87
CA GLN A 19 6.30 -23.13 -8.44
C GLN A 19 6.80 -24.49 -7.98
N GLU A 20 8.09 -24.78 -8.22
CA GLU A 20 8.81 -25.92 -7.68
C GLU A 20 10.22 -25.50 -7.31
N GLY A 21 10.71 -25.93 -6.16
CA GLY A 21 12.07 -25.62 -5.69
C GLY A 21 12.33 -26.15 -4.29
N GLU A 22 13.54 -25.89 -3.80
CA GLU A 22 13.95 -26.22 -2.43
C GLU A 22 13.69 -25.07 -1.45
N GLU A 23 13.17 -23.96 -1.96
CA GLU A 23 12.76 -22.81 -1.13
C GLU A 23 11.34 -22.99 -0.63
N ASN A 24 11.16 -22.93 0.68
CA ASN A 24 9.87 -23.08 1.35
C ASN A 24 8.99 -21.81 1.29
N VAL A 25 9.23 -20.94 0.32
CA VAL A 25 8.53 -19.66 0.13
C VAL A 25 7.90 -19.62 -1.25
N LEU A 26 6.60 -19.32 -1.29
CA LEU A 26 5.85 -19.12 -2.52
C LEU A 26 5.89 -17.64 -2.96
N ASP A 27 6.24 -17.40 -4.22
CA ASP A 27 5.99 -16.10 -4.84
C ASP A 27 4.49 -15.96 -5.15
N THR A 28 3.85 -15.03 -4.46
CA THR A 28 2.42 -14.77 -4.60
C THR A 28 2.11 -13.61 -5.56
N THR A 29 3.08 -13.18 -6.35
CA THR A 29 2.86 -12.13 -7.35
C THR A 29 1.75 -12.52 -8.32
N GLY A 30 0.70 -11.69 -8.41
CA GLY A 30 -0.46 -11.93 -9.27
C GLY A 30 -1.49 -12.91 -8.69
N PHE A 31 -1.36 -13.29 -7.42
CA PHE A 31 -2.42 -14.02 -6.72
C PHE A 31 -3.47 -13.03 -6.22
N GLY A 32 -4.70 -13.49 -6.10
CA GLY A 32 -5.81 -12.65 -5.65
C GLY A 32 -6.81 -13.40 -4.79
N ARG A 33 -7.82 -12.67 -4.35
CA ARG A 33 -8.93 -13.21 -3.56
C ARG A 33 -9.58 -14.42 -4.25
N LYS A 34 -9.91 -15.45 -3.45
CA LYS A 34 -10.48 -16.75 -3.87
C LYS A 34 -9.51 -17.68 -4.57
N ASP A 35 -8.27 -17.34 -4.79
CA ASP A 35 -7.29 -18.33 -5.20
C ASP A 35 -7.14 -19.41 -4.15
N ILE A 36 -7.03 -20.64 -4.60
CA ILE A 36 -6.85 -21.82 -3.76
C ILE A 36 -5.39 -22.23 -3.85
N VAL A 37 -4.70 -22.22 -2.72
CA VAL A 37 -3.27 -22.53 -2.65
C VAL A 37 -3.03 -23.79 -1.83
N ALA A 38 -2.14 -24.65 -2.31
CA ALA A 38 -1.66 -25.84 -1.59
C ALA A 38 -0.16 -26.02 -1.86
N VAL A 39 0.53 -26.68 -0.92
CA VAL A 39 1.91 -27.14 -1.09
C VAL A 39 1.97 -28.64 -0.98
N GLU A 40 2.85 -29.24 -1.79
CA GLU A 40 3.25 -30.63 -1.70
C GLU A 40 4.74 -30.68 -1.44
N VAL A 41 5.14 -31.39 -0.39
CA VAL A 41 6.55 -31.51 0.03
C VAL A 41 7.03 -32.92 -0.20
N VAL A 42 8.16 -33.08 -0.84
CA VAL A 42 8.82 -34.37 -1.06
C VAL A 42 10.17 -34.34 -0.35
N ALA A 43 10.35 -35.19 0.64
CA ALA A 43 11.65 -35.38 1.29
C ALA A 43 12.45 -36.44 0.53
N ARG A 44 13.74 -36.17 0.32
CA ARG A 44 14.69 -37.11 -0.31
C ARG A 44 16.04 -37.05 0.38
N ASP A 45 16.70 -38.16 0.42
CA ASP A 45 18.11 -38.31 0.76
C ASP A 45 18.87 -38.91 -0.42
N GLN A 46 20.10 -39.40 -0.18
CA GLN A 46 20.95 -40.00 -1.22
C GLN A 46 20.40 -41.33 -1.74
N ASP A 47 19.66 -42.06 -0.92
CA ASP A 47 19.25 -43.47 -1.19
C ASP A 47 17.74 -43.62 -1.42
N ALA A 48 16.92 -42.69 -0.93
CA ALA A 48 15.46 -42.81 -0.94
C ALA A 48 14.73 -41.46 -1.19
N THR A 49 13.50 -41.62 -1.69
CA THR A 49 12.54 -40.49 -1.82
C THR A 49 11.25 -40.90 -1.10
N ALA A 50 10.82 -40.04 -0.17
CA ALA A 50 9.59 -40.27 0.57
C ALA A 50 8.34 -40.04 -0.32
N ALA A 51 7.22 -40.61 0.11
CA ALA A 51 5.95 -40.28 -0.51
C ALA A 51 5.63 -38.79 -0.30
N PRO A 52 5.09 -38.09 -1.31
CA PRO A 52 4.72 -36.70 -1.20
C PRO A 52 3.71 -36.43 -0.08
N ALA A 53 3.95 -35.42 0.72
CA ALA A 53 3.01 -34.91 1.73
C ALA A 53 2.35 -33.64 1.23
N ARG A 54 1.03 -33.61 1.09
CA ARG A 54 0.29 -32.44 0.59
C ARG A 54 -0.49 -31.77 1.70
N SER A 55 -0.43 -30.42 1.72
CA SER A 55 -1.19 -29.61 2.66
C SER A 55 -2.70 -29.66 2.39
N VAL A 56 -3.49 -29.28 3.39
CA VAL A 56 -4.87 -28.86 3.16
C VAL A 56 -4.83 -27.56 2.33
N PRO A 57 -5.67 -27.45 1.27
CA PRO A 57 -5.75 -26.21 0.51
C PRO A 57 -6.27 -25.06 1.36
N ILE A 58 -5.72 -23.86 1.15
CA ILE A 58 -6.22 -22.61 1.73
C ILE A 58 -6.81 -21.74 0.64
N VAL A 59 -7.86 -20.98 0.98
CA VAL A 59 -8.46 -19.98 0.08
C VAL A 59 -7.94 -18.62 0.49
N LEU A 60 -7.37 -17.86 -0.44
CA LEU A 60 -6.89 -16.51 -0.17
C LEU A 60 -8.07 -15.57 0.08
N GLY A 61 -7.95 -14.77 1.12
CA GLY A 61 -8.90 -13.74 1.49
C GLY A 61 -8.75 -12.48 0.66
N ASN A 62 -9.50 -11.43 1.06
CA ASN A 62 -9.36 -10.10 0.49
C ASN A 62 -8.03 -9.46 0.88
N SER A 63 -7.38 -8.80 -0.08
CA SER A 63 -6.19 -7.97 0.14
C SER A 63 -6.61 -6.51 0.25
N PRO A 64 -6.05 -5.72 1.17
CA PRO A 64 -6.33 -4.30 1.21
C PRO A 64 -5.70 -3.57 0.01
N PRO A 65 -6.24 -2.39 -0.38
CA PRO A 65 -5.66 -1.58 -1.42
C PRO A 65 -4.27 -1.06 -1.03
N GLN A 66 -3.42 -0.84 -2.02
CA GLN A 66 -2.09 -0.29 -1.84
C GLN A 66 -2.01 1.13 -2.39
N ILE A 67 -1.58 2.11 -1.57
CA ILE A 67 -1.33 3.48 -2.00
C ILE A 67 0.04 3.54 -2.67
N LEU A 68 0.08 4.06 -3.91
CA LEU A 68 1.27 4.11 -4.76
C LEU A 68 1.89 5.50 -4.87
N SER A 69 1.10 6.55 -4.59
CA SER A 69 1.54 7.94 -4.69
C SER A 69 2.08 8.48 -3.37
N SER A 70 2.96 9.46 -3.46
CA SER A 70 3.43 10.25 -2.32
C SER A 70 2.79 11.64 -2.36
N PRO A 71 2.51 12.26 -1.17
CA PRO A 71 1.92 13.58 -1.10
C PRO A 71 2.75 14.62 -1.86
N ALA A 72 2.07 15.48 -2.62
CA ALA A 72 2.72 16.57 -3.32
C ALA A 72 3.21 17.65 -2.33
N ALA A 73 4.33 18.27 -2.65
CA ALA A 73 4.75 19.48 -1.93
C ALA A 73 3.83 20.65 -2.27
N LEU A 74 3.68 21.59 -1.33
CA LEU A 74 2.96 22.84 -1.59
C LEU A 74 3.75 23.68 -2.60
N THR A 75 3.23 23.80 -3.81
CA THR A 75 3.84 24.62 -4.89
C THR A 75 3.26 26.02 -4.98
N ASN A 76 2.05 26.22 -4.45
CA ASN A 76 1.33 27.48 -4.44
C ASN A 76 0.75 27.74 -3.06
N ARG A 77 0.91 28.96 -2.52
CA ARG A 77 0.40 29.35 -1.20
C ARG A 77 -1.12 29.53 -1.16
N GLU A 78 -1.77 29.57 -2.30
CA GLU A 78 -3.22 29.79 -2.39
C GLU A 78 -4.01 28.51 -2.55
N GLN A 79 -3.36 27.45 -3.07
CA GLN A 79 -4.04 26.20 -3.39
C GLN A 79 -3.09 25.01 -3.24
N TYR A 80 -3.60 23.95 -2.64
CA TYR A 80 -2.97 22.64 -2.60
C TYR A 80 -3.78 21.65 -3.43
N GLU A 81 -3.10 20.91 -4.27
CA GLU A 81 -3.68 19.83 -5.09
C GLU A 81 -2.80 18.60 -5.03
N TYR A 82 -3.44 17.45 -4.88
CA TYR A 82 -2.76 16.16 -4.86
C TYR A 82 -3.73 15.07 -5.33
N VAL A 83 -3.26 14.15 -6.19
CA VAL A 83 -4.04 12.99 -6.60
C VAL A 83 -3.47 11.76 -5.93
N VAL A 84 -4.27 11.14 -5.06
CA VAL A 84 -3.93 9.87 -4.43
C VAL A 84 -4.11 8.78 -5.48
N GLN A 85 -3.03 8.04 -5.75
CA GLN A 85 -3.08 6.85 -6.61
C GLN A 85 -3.00 5.61 -5.75
N ALA A 86 -3.94 4.71 -5.95
CA ALA A 86 -3.97 3.42 -5.28
C ALA A 86 -4.33 2.31 -6.25
N LYS A 87 -3.99 1.09 -5.90
CA LYS A 87 -4.31 -0.12 -6.66
C LYS A 87 -4.74 -1.22 -5.68
N ASP A 88 -5.72 -1.98 -6.11
CA ASP A 88 -6.12 -3.21 -5.46
C ASP A 88 -5.65 -4.41 -6.27
N VAL A 89 -5.06 -5.43 -5.60
CA VAL A 89 -4.52 -6.62 -6.26
C VAL A 89 -5.64 -7.57 -6.69
N ASP A 90 -6.76 -7.54 -5.98
CA ASP A 90 -7.95 -8.35 -6.28
C ASP A 90 -8.82 -7.75 -7.38
N GLY A 91 -8.50 -6.51 -7.82
CA GLY A 91 -9.22 -5.77 -8.84
C GLY A 91 -10.49 -5.10 -8.33
N ASP A 92 -10.61 -4.92 -7.01
CA ASP A 92 -11.76 -4.27 -6.41
C ASP A 92 -11.80 -2.76 -6.68
N SER A 93 -13.01 -2.20 -6.66
CA SER A 93 -13.22 -0.77 -6.88
C SER A 93 -12.77 0.03 -5.67
N ILE A 94 -11.87 0.98 -5.89
CA ILE A 94 -11.30 1.81 -4.84
C ILE A 94 -12.14 3.06 -4.61
N SER A 95 -12.29 3.45 -3.34
CA SER A 95 -12.85 4.73 -2.94
C SER A 95 -11.95 5.45 -1.93
N TYR A 96 -12.02 6.78 -1.94
CA TYR A 96 -11.14 7.65 -1.16
C TYR A 96 -11.93 8.48 -0.14
N GLY A 97 -11.35 8.70 1.03
CA GLY A 97 -11.92 9.52 2.09
C GLY A 97 -10.87 10.39 2.78
N LEU A 98 -11.27 11.58 3.22
CA LEU A 98 -10.46 12.46 4.05
C LEU A 98 -10.90 12.30 5.51
N GLU A 99 -10.06 11.67 6.31
CA GLU A 99 -10.30 11.47 7.75
C GLU A 99 -9.93 12.70 8.57
N THR A 100 -8.79 13.31 8.24
CA THR A 100 -8.28 14.49 8.90
C THR A 100 -7.69 15.43 7.87
N GLY A 101 -7.97 16.71 8.00
CA GLY A 101 -7.41 17.76 7.15
C GLY A 101 -7.75 19.16 7.67
N PRO A 102 -7.09 20.20 7.14
CA PRO A 102 -7.42 21.58 7.48
C PRO A 102 -8.83 21.94 7.01
N PRO A 103 -9.49 22.91 7.65
CA PRO A 103 -10.81 23.37 7.23
C PRO A 103 -10.87 23.76 5.75
N GLY A 104 -11.85 23.23 5.03
CA GLY A 104 -12.04 23.49 3.60
C GLY A 104 -11.24 22.56 2.66
N MET A 105 -10.42 21.64 3.18
CA MET A 105 -9.83 20.58 2.37
C MET A 105 -10.87 19.52 2.03
N THR A 106 -10.87 19.05 0.81
CA THR A 106 -11.77 18.00 0.32
C THR A 106 -11.02 16.97 -0.51
N ILE A 107 -11.60 15.78 -0.61
CA ILE A 107 -11.14 14.72 -1.53
C ILE A 107 -12.33 14.23 -2.37
N ASP A 108 -12.10 14.05 -3.64
CA ASP A 108 -13.09 13.39 -4.50
C ASP A 108 -13.05 11.88 -4.26
N LYS A 109 -14.20 11.32 -3.88
CA LYS A 109 -14.32 9.91 -3.48
C LYS A 109 -13.96 8.91 -4.57
N ALA A 110 -14.19 9.27 -5.83
CA ALA A 110 -13.97 8.36 -6.96
C ALA A 110 -12.57 8.50 -7.57
N THR A 111 -12.03 9.72 -7.58
CA THR A 111 -10.76 10.01 -8.28
C THR A 111 -9.56 10.16 -7.36
N GLY A 112 -9.79 10.29 -6.04
CA GLY A 112 -8.71 10.56 -5.09
C GLY A 112 -8.11 11.96 -5.20
N HIS A 113 -8.78 12.89 -5.90
CA HIS A 113 -8.30 14.26 -6.06
C HIS A 113 -8.54 15.06 -4.79
N VAL A 114 -7.46 15.39 -4.10
CA VAL A 114 -7.42 16.26 -2.91
C VAL A 114 -7.29 17.68 -3.36
N THR A 115 -8.16 18.56 -2.88
CA THR A 115 -8.10 20.00 -3.13
C THR A 115 -8.26 20.79 -1.84
N TRP A 116 -7.48 21.84 -1.69
CA TRP A 116 -7.60 22.76 -0.57
C TRP A 116 -7.23 24.18 -1.01
N LYS A 117 -8.19 25.09 -0.87
CA LYS A 117 -7.95 26.53 -1.02
C LYS A 117 -7.45 27.08 0.31
N VAL A 118 -6.19 27.47 0.34
CA VAL A 118 -5.55 27.98 1.56
C VAL A 118 -6.08 29.37 1.85
N THR A 119 -6.73 29.53 3.00
CA THR A 119 -7.26 30.83 3.43
C THR A 119 -6.11 31.77 3.78
N PRO A 120 -6.16 33.06 3.36
CA PRO A 120 -5.15 34.06 3.73
C PRO A 120 -4.99 34.14 5.26
N GLY A 121 -3.71 34.14 5.71
CA GLY A 121 -3.40 34.13 7.14
C GLY A 121 -3.29 32.76 7.79
N VAL A 122 -3.67 31.69 7.09
CA VAL A 122 -3.40 30.32 7.53
C VAL A 122 -1.92 30.02 7.35
N GLY A 123 -1.26 29.58 8.40
CA GLY A 123 0.14 29.15 8.41
C GLY A 123 0.31 27.97 9.37
N GLY A 124 1.54 27.44 9.44
CA GLY A 124 1.87 26.33 10.32
C GLY A 124 1.73 24.97 9.65
N THR A 125 1.78 23.92 10.48
CA THR A 125 1.76 22.53 10.02
C THR A 125 0.37 21.93 10.22
N HIS A 126 -0.17 21.32 9.17
CA HIS A 126 -1.47 20.68 9.15
C HIS A 126 -1.29 19.19 8.92
N ARG A 127 -1.84 18.37 9.82
CA ARG A 127 -1.88 16.92 9.64
C ARG A 127 -3.03 16.55 8.70
N ILE A 128 -2.72 15.68 7.75
CA ILE A 128 -3.68 15.17 6.77
C ILE A 128 -3.66 13.65 6.84
N LYS A 129 -4.85 13.07 6.95
CA LYS A 129 -5.02 11.62 6.95
C LYS A 129 -6.07 11.23 5.93
N ILE A 130 -5.66 10.43 4.96
CA ILE A 130 -6.48 9.95 3.85
C ILE A 130 -6.71 8.45 4.04
N MET A 131 -7.94 8.02 3.82
CA MET A 131 -8.36 6.62 3.81
C MET A 131 -8.62 6.18 2.38
N VAL A 132 -8.24 4.95 2.08
CA VAL A 132 -8.52 4.26 0.81
C VAL A 132 -9.18 2.94 1.14
N GLU A 133 -10.35 2.67 0.55
CA GLU A 133 -11.16 1.49 0.79
C GLU A 133 -11.45 0.74 -0.51
N ASP A 134 -11.50 -0.60 -0.43
CA ASP A 134 -11.81 -1.50 -1.55
C ASP A 134 -13.30 -1.91 -1.61
N GLY A 135 -14.11 -1.51 -0.63
CA GLY A 135 -15.50 -1.93 -0.52
C GLY A 135 -15.70 -3.40 -0.11
N GLN A 136 -14.64 -4.13 0.17
CA GLN A 136 -14.65 -5.53 0.65
C GLN A 136 -14.14 -5.66 2.09
N GLY A 137 -13.89 -4.53 2.75
CA GLY A 137 -13.41 -4.45 4.13
C GLY A 137 -11.90 -4.22 4.25
N GLY A 138 -11.17 -4.17 3.15
CA GLY A 138 -9.77 -3.75 3.12
C GLY A 138 -9.63 -2.24 3.13
N THR A 139 -8.67 -1.73 3.90
CA THR A 139 -8.39 -0.29 4.03
C THR A 139 -6.90 -0.03 4.03
N ALA A 140 -6.49 1.08 3.42
CA ALA A 140 -5.15 1.63 3.50
C ALA A 140 -5.20 3.10 3.92
N TRP A 141 -4.12 3.57 4.52
CA TRP A 141 -4.04 4.92 5.08
C TRP A 141 -2.80 5.63 4.59
N GLN A 142 -2.94 6.93 4.30
CA GLN A 142 -1.81 7.83 4.08
C GLN A 142 -1.91 8.98 5.08
N ASP A 143 -0.86 9.14 5.91
CA ASP A 143 -0.78 10.14 6.96
C ASP A 143 0.45 11.01 6.71
N PHE A 144 0.29 12.33 6.62
CA PHE A 144 1.37 13.25 6.34
C PHE A 144 1.10 14.64 6.90
N GLU A 145 2.15 15.44 6.97
CA GLU A 145 2.08 16.83 7.40
C GLU A 145 2.35 17.77 6.23
N LEU A 146 1.51 18.79 6.08
CA LEU A 146 1.66 19.86 5.12
C LEU A 146 1.99 21.16 5.85
N SER A 147 3.18 21.70 5.60
CA SER A 147 3.63 22.96 6.20
C SER A 147 3.33 24.14 5.28
N ILE A 148 2.57 25.11 5.81
CA ILE A 148 2.26 26.37 5.16
C ILE A 148 3.18 27.43 5.74
N PRO A 149 4.09 28.05 4.96
CA PRO A 149 4.94 29.12 5.45
C PRO A 149 4.11 30.30 5.96
N SER A 150 4.33 30.72 7.20
CA SER A 150 3.65 31.90 7.75
C SER A 150 4.11 33.18 7.00
N THR A 151 3.19 34.09 6.81
CA THR A 151 3.45 35.40 6.12
C THR A 151 4.35 36.37 6.93
N ALA A 152 4.86 35.96 8.09
CA ALA A 152 5.60 36.79 9.03
C ALA A 152 7.12 36.84 8.82
N GLN A 153 7.61 36.63 7.59
CA GLN A 153 8.96 37.08 7.21
C GLN A 153 8.87 38.20 6.15
N SER A 154 8.26 39.29 6.54
CA SER A 154 8.48 40.59 5.87
C SER A 154 9.91 41.00 6.16
N LEU A 155 10.69 41.13 5.11
CA LEU A 155 12.05 41.68 5.12
C LEU A 155 12.08 42.95 5.96
N THR A 156 12.67 42.90 7.14
CA THR A 156 13.18 44.11 7.78
C THR A 156 14.36 44.56 6.95
N VAL A 157 14.09 45.53 6.07
CA VAL A 157 15.15 46.38 5.47
C VAL A 157 15.77 47.13 6.62
N PRO A 158 17.09 46.99 6.90
CA PRO A 158 17.73 47.79 7.92
C PRO A 158 17.67 49.28 7.48
N PRO A 159 17.42 50.22 8.42
CA PRO A 159 17.41 51.63 8.07
C PRO A 159 18.77 52.04 7.58
N THR A 160 18.81 52.64 6.39
CA THR A 160 19.97 53.30 5.83
C THR A 160 20.34 54.47 6.76
N GLN A 161 21.46 54.36 7.43
CA GLN A 161 22.05 55.48 8.17
C GLN A 161 22.54 56.49 7.11
N GLY A 162 21.95 57.69 7.10
CA GLY A 162 22.44 58.85 6.41
C GLY A 162 23.49 59.59 7.25
#